data_bb518efd642e97f2a7195a0f6cba306c
#
_entry.id   bb518efd642e97f2a7195a0f6cba306c
#
_cell.length_a   1.000
_cell.length_b   1.000
_cell.length_c   1.000
_cell.angle_alpha   90.00
_cell.angle_beta   90.00
_cell.angle_gamma   90.00
#
_symmetry.space_group_name_H-M   'P 1'
#
loop_
_entity.id
_entity.type
_entity.pdbx_description
1 polymer ?
#
loop_
_entity_poly.entity_id
_entity_poly.type
_entity_poly.pdbx_seq_one_letter_code
_entity_poly.pdbx_strand_id
1 'polypeptide(L)'
;MIVDNEAVSVTKSTFREVLARDGVLVYRTRGVSMEPMLRQGRDLVTIRAAKPGERFRENDVVLYYQAGGRYVLHRIVGVGPAGYVILGDNCVAYERDVPFEDVLGILVSFVRDGKMCSVDDPDYLAYVSRLRRGERCRIARRRLAMRAKRTIKRAFPGLSRRWHQRKRGRGRS
;
A
#
# COMPACT_ATOMS: atom_id res chain seq x y z
N MET A 1 19.15 25.18 -38.45
CA MET A 1 18.87 23.79 -38.03
C MET A 1 17.81 23.89 -36.95
N ILE A 2 16.55 23.79 -37.36
CA ILE A 2 15.38 23.94 -36.46
C ILE A 2 15.14 22.56 -35.87
N VAL A 3 15.27 22.42 -34.55
CA VAL A 3 14.89 21.22 -33.82
C VAL A 3 13.41 21.40 -33.46
N ASP A 4 12.55 20.66 -34.14
CA ASP A 4 11.14 20.58 -33.82
C ASP A 4 10.99 19.99 -32.43
N ASN A 5 10.41 20.79 -31.54
CA ASN A 5 10.06 20.41 -30.20
C ASN A 5 8.75 19.59 -30.28
N GLU A 6 8.85 18.28 -30.59
CA GLU A 6 7.71 17.39 -30.45
C GLU A 6 7.33 17.35 -28.97
N ALA A 7 6.22 18.00 -28.66
CA ALA A 7 5.57 17.90 -27.37
C ALA A 7 5.20 16.43 -27.15
N VAL A 8 5.98 15.74 -26.32
CA VAL A 8 5.65 14.38 -25.84
C VAL A 8 4.32 14.48 -25.09
N SER A 9 3.26 14.12 -25.78
CA SER A 9 1.94 13.95 -25.18
C SER A 9 2.05 12.83 -24.16
N VAL A 10 2.17 13.16 -22.86
CA VAL A 10 2.15 12.20 -21.78
C VAL A 10 0.74 11.66 -21.67
N THR A 11 0.45 10.59 -22.39
CA THR A 11 -0.81 9.85 -22.28
C THR A 11 -0.89 9.30 -20.85
N LYS A 12 -1.92 9.72 -20.13
CA LYS A 12 -2.16 9.33 -18.73
C LYS A 12 -2.66 7.89 -18.69
N SER A 13 -1.74 6.92 -18.77
CA SER A 13 -2.06 5.50 -18.72
C SER A 13 -2.47 5.06 -17.31
N THR A 14 -3.42 4.17 -17.23
CA THR A 14 -3.80 3.53 -15.97
C THR A 14 -2.78 2.45 -15.57
N PHE A 15 -2.73 2.06 -14.29
CA PHE A 15 -1.86 0.97 -13.84
C PHE A 15 -2.15 -0.35 -14.56
N ARG A 16 -3.41 -0.61 -14.87
CA ARG A 16 -3.82 -1.79 -15.64
C ARG A 16 -3.24 -1.79 -17.05
N GLU A 17 -3.30 -0.67 -17.74
CA GLU A 17 -2.75 -0.53 -19.10
C GLU A 17 -1.22 -0.67 -19.12
N VAL A 18 -0.51 -0.07 -18.15
CA VAL A 18 0.95 -0.20 -18.04
C VAL A 18 1.33 -1.66 -17.79
N LEU A 19 0.68 -2.34 -16.82
CA LEU A 19 0.96 -3.74 -16.53
C LEU A 19 0.64 -4.65 -17.72
N ALA A 20 -0.44 -4.39 -18.46
CA ALA A 20 -0.80 -5.19 -19.64
C ALA A 20 0.19 -5.00 -20.78
N ARG A 21 0.72 -3.80 -20.99
CA ARG A 21 1.65 -3.47 -22.06
C ARG A 21 3.08 -3.90 -21.75
N ASP A 22 3.57 -3.56 -20.55
CA ASP A 22 5.00 -3.63 -20.20
C ASP A 22 5.32 -4.84 -19.30
N GLY A 23 4.31 -5.51 -18.75
CA GLY A 23 4.47 -6.62 -17.80
C GLY A 23 5.00 -6.20 -16.42
N VAL A 24 5.41 -4.94 -16.26
CA VAL A 24 5.96 -4.38 -15.03
C VAL A 24 5.51 -2.95 -14.82
N LEU A 25 5.30 -2.59 -13.56
CA LEU A 25 4.96 -1.23 -13.16
C LEU A 25 5.90 -0.78 -12.05
N VAL A 26 6.57 0.36 -12.25
CA VAL A 26 7.36 1.01 -11.21
C VAL A 26 6.68 2.33 -10.83
N TYR A 27 6.35 2.50 -9.56
CA TYR A 27 5.71 3.73 -9.11
C TYR A 27 6.07 4.10 -7.67
N ARG A 28 5.91 5.39 -7.35
CA ARG A 28 6.11 5.90 -6.00
C ARG A 28 4.84 5.71 -5.17
N THR A 29 4.99 5.05 -4.01
CA THR A 29 3.84 4.74 -3.16
C THR A 29 3.13 5.99 -2.65
N ARG A 30 1.80 5.89 -2.57
CA ARG A 30 0.92 6.90 -1.94
C ARG A 30 0.13 6.25 -0.81
N GLY A 31 -0.13 7.03 0.24
CA GLY A 31 -0.84 6.54 1.43
C GLY A 31 0.08 5.81 2.41
N VAL A 32 -0.44 5.57 3.61
CA VAL A 32 0.31 5.05 4.76
C VAL A 32 -0.09 3.62 5.14
N SER A 33 -0.91 2.96 4.31
CA SER A 33 -1.49 1.66 4.63
C SER A 33 -0.47 0.52 4.72
N MET A 34 0.68 0.67 4.05
CA MET A 34 1.77 -0.31 4.04
C MET A 34 2.97 0.09 4.91
N GLU A 35 2.83 1.12 5.75
CA GLU A 35 3.86 1.44 6.75
C GLU A 35 3.93 0.37 7.84
N PRO A 36 5.11 0.10 8.39
CA PRO A 36 6.41 0.75 8.14
C PRO A 36 7.18 0.18 6.94
N MET A 37 6.66 -0.85 6.25
CA MET A 37 7.36 -1.47 5.13
C MET A 37 7.60 -0.48 3.99
N LEU A 38 6.55 0.19 3.54
CA LEU A 38 6.62 1.21 2.48
C LEU A 38 6.20 2.57 3.03
N ARG A 39 7.00 3.60 2.78
CA ARG A 39 6.70 4.97 3.23
C ARG A 39 6.23 5.82 2.05
N GLN A 40 5.14 6.53 2.30
CA GLN A 40 4.53 7.42 1.31
C GLN A 40 5.52 8.43 0.74
N GLY A 41 5.49 8.58 -0.60
CA GLY A 41 6.24 9.60 -1.31
C GLY A 41 7.75 9.37 -1.37
N ARG A 42 8.29 8.37 -0.63
CA ARG A 42 9.70 8.05 -0.57
C ARG A 42 10.05 6.80 -1.37
N ASP A 43 9.37 5.70 -1.05
CA ASP A 43 9.74 4.39 -1.56
C ASP A 43 9.15 4.16 -2.96
N LEU A 44 9.97 3.63 -3.87
CA LEU A 44 9.54 3.14 -5.19
C LEU A 44 9.28 1.65 -5.09
N VAL A 45 8.21 1.19 -5.70
CA VAL A 45 7.86 -0.24 -5.75
C VAL A 45 7.88 -0.73 -7.18
N THR A 46 8.31 -1.97 -7.37
CA THR A 46 8.26 -2.69 -8.62
C THR A 46 7.22 -3.79 -8.53
N ILE A 47 6.21 -3.72 -9.36
CA ILE A 47 5.11 -4.67 -9.45
C ILE A 47 5.26 -5.44 -10.77
N ARG A 48 5.30 -6.76 -10.72
CA ARG A 48 5.19 -7.63 -11.88
C ARG A 48 3.71 -7.91 -12.15
N ALA A 49 3.30 -7.86 -13.40
CA ALA A 49 1.94 -8.22 -13.80
C ALA A 49 1.59 -9.66 -13.40
N ALA A 50 0.34 -9.87 -13.00
CA ALA A 50 -0.22 -11.19 -12.80
C ALA A 50 -0.34 -11.91 -14.17
N LYS A 51 0.01 -13.19 -14.22
CA LYS A 51 -0.24 -14.03 -15.40
C LYS A 51 -1.70 -14.51 -15.40
N PRO A 52 -2.27 -14.81 -16.57
CA PRO A 52 -3.61 -15.38 -16.63
C PRO A 52 -3.73 -16.63 -15.74
N GLY A 53 -4.71 -16.65 -14.84
CA GLY A 53 -4.95 -17.75 -13.92
C GLY A 53 -3.94 -17.90 -12.77
N GLU A 54 -2.96 -17.02 -12.66
CA GLU A 54 -1.99 -17.06 -11.56
C GLU A 54 -2.68 -16.89 -10.21
N ARG A 55 -2.25 -17.70 -9.23
CA ARG A 55 -2.70 -17.61 -7.84
C ARG A 55 -1.53 -17.19 -6.96
N PHE A 56 -1.82 -16.29 -6.04
CA PHE A 56 -0.85 -15.78 -5.06
C PHE A 56 -1.12 -16.40 -3.70
N ARG A 57 -0.10 -16.40 -2.86
CA ARG A 57 -0.10 -17.06 -1.55
C ARG A 57 -0.15 -16.05 -0.41
N GLU A 58 -0.40 -16.54 0.78
CA GLU A 58 -0.27 -15.72 1.99
C GLU A 58 1.13 -15.09 2.08
N ASN A 59 1.16 -13.85 2.54
CA ASN A 59 2.29 -12.96 2.68
C ASN A 59 2.73 -12.25 1.40
N ASP A 60 2.25 -12.64 0.21
CA ASP A 60 2.45 -11.85 -0.99
C ASP A 60 1.79 -10.48 -0.85
N VAL A 61 2.45 -9.44 -1.38
CA VAL A 61 1.89 -8.09 -1.48
C VAL A 61 1.42 -7.88 -2.91
N VAL A 62 0.14 -7.63 -3.08
CA VAL A 62 -0.49 -7.56 -4.40
C VAL A 62 -1.08 -6.19 -4.68
N LEU A 63 -0.98 -5.78 -5.95
CA LEU A 63 -1.73 -4.65 -6.49
C LEU A 63 -3.04 -5.17 -7.06
N TYR A 64 -4.15 -4.64 -6.56
CA TYR A 64 -5.48 -5.04 -7.01
C TYR A 64 -6.38 -3.83 -7.22
N TYR A 65 -7.47 -4.05 -7.97
CA TYR A 65 -8.48 -3.04 -8.25
C TYR A 65 -9.64 -3.21 -7.26
N GLN A 66 -9.74 -2.28 -6.33
CA GLN A 66 -10.78 -2.31 -5.30
C GLN A 66 -12.14 -1.84 -5.88
N ALA A 67 -13.23 -2.47 -5.44
CA ALA A 67 -14.57 -1.97 -5.67
C ALA A 67 -14.66 -0.50 -5.22
N GLY A 68 -15.03 0.40 -6.12
CA GLY A 68 -14.99 1.84 -5.91
C GLY A 68 -13.90 2.59 -6.70
N GLY A 69 -13.19 1.89 -7.60
CA GLY A 69 -12.39 2.54 -8.64
C GLY A 69 -10.98 2.90 -8.22
N ARG A 70 -10.38 2.20 -7.27
CA ARG A 70 -9.03 2.51 -6.77
C ARG A 70 -8.08 1.34 -6.92
N TYR A 71 -6.82 1.65 -7.25
CA TYR A 71 -5.72 0.71 -7.16
C TYR A 71 -5.18 0.71 -5.74
N VAL A 72 -5.06 -0.47 -5.15
CA VAL A 72 -4.59 -0.66 -3.78
C VAL A 72 -3.47 -1.68 -3.74
N LEU A 73 -2.43 -1.41 -2.96
CA LEU A 73 -1.31 -2.32 -2.72
C LEU A 73 -1.36 -2.77 -1.27
N HIS A 74 -1.76 -4.03 -1.03
CA HIS A 74 -1.86 -4.62 0.31
C HIS A 74 -1.34 -6.06 0.33
N ARG A 75 -1.25 -6.64 1.53
CA ARG A 75 -0.76 -8.01 1.74
C ARG A 75 -1.89 -9.02 1.81
N ILE A 76 -1.72 -10.16 1.14
CA ILE A 76 -2.57 -11.33 1.33
C ILE A 76 -2.29 -11.93 2.72
N VAL A 77 -3.32 -12.05 3.52
CA VAL A 77 -3.27 -12.60 4.88
C VAL A 77 -4.05 -13.89 5.03
N GLY A 78 -4.75 -14.30 3.98
CA GLY A 78 -5.45 -15.56 3.87
C GLY A 78 -5.95 -15.77 2.45
N VAL A 79 -6.15 -17.04 2.08
CA VAL A 79 -6.71 -17.47 0.79
C VAL A 79 -7.96 -18.28 1.09
N GLY A 80 -9.09 -17.83 0.57
CA GLY A 80 -10.38 -18.52 0.66
C GLY A 80 -10.81 -19.14 -0.67
N PRO A 81 -11.93 -19.88 -0.67
CA PRO A 81 -12.43 -20.47 -1.90
C PRO A 81 -12.91 -19.44 -2.93
N ALA A 82 -13.42 -18.31 -2.48
CA ALA A 82 -13.99 -17.26 -3.33
C ALA A 82 -13.01 -16.10 -3.63
N GLY A 83 -11.85 -16.02 -2.96
CA GLY A 83 -10.91 -14.93 -3.12
C GLY A 83 -9.90 -14.81 -2.01
N TYR A 84 -9.21 -13.69 -2.01
CA TYR A 84 -8.20 -13.37 -0.99
C TYR A 84 -8.79 -12.64 0.21
N VAL A 85 -8.18 -12.87 1.37
CA VAL A 85 -8.30 -11.98 2.53
C VAL A 85 -7.07 -11.08 2.54
N ILE A 86 -7.27 -9.79 2.44
CA ILE A 86 -6.19 -8.81 2.26
C ILE A 86 -6.17 -7.81 3.41
N LEU A 87 -4.97 -7.38 3.81
CA LEU A 87 -4.76 -6.40 4.86
C LEU A 87 -3.53 -5.54 4.57
N GLY A 88 -3.65 -4.24 4.68
CA GLY A 88 -2.48 -3.35 4.70
C GLY A 88 -1.69 -3.51 5.99
N ASP A 89 -0.37 -3.49 5.92
CA ASP A 89 0.53 -3.69 7.06
C ASP A 89 0.26 -2.68 8.20
N ASN A 90 -0.30 -1.52 7.87
CA ASN A 90 -0.72 -0.47 8.79
C ASN A 90 -2.24 -0.42 9.04
N CYS A 91 -3.02 -1.31 8.47
CA CYS A 91 -4.47 -1.33 8.58
C CYS A 91 -4.95 -2.19 9.76
N VAL A 92 -6.25 -2.05 10.10
CA VAL A 92 -6.94 -2.81 11.15
C VAL A 92 -8.22 -3.49 10.65
N ALA A 93 -8.63 -3.20 9.41
CA ALA A 93 -9.78 -3.80 8.77
C ALA A 93 -9.29 -4.72 7.65
N TYR A 94 -9.77 -5.97 7.69
CA TYR A 94 -9.55 -6.93 6.62
C TYR A 94 -10.49 -6.63 5.46
N GLU A 95 -9.98 -6.75 4.24
CA GLU A 95 -10.77 -6.87 3.04
C GLU A 95 -10.90 -8.35 2.72
N ARG A 96 -12.13 -8.85 2.68
CA ARG A 96 -12.44 -10.27 2.50
C ARG A 96 -13.00 -10.49 1.11
N ASP A 97 -12.86 -11.71 0.63
CA ASP A 97 -13.42 -12.17 -0.64
C ASP A 97 -13.05 -11.27 -1.83
N VAL A 98 -11.79 -10.76 -1.80
CA VAL A 98 -11.25 -10.02 -2.94
C VAL A 98 -11.07 -11.00 -4.09
N PRO A 99 -11.79 -10.82 -5.21
CA PRO A 99 -11.74 -11.76 -6.33
C PRO A 99 -10.32 -11.96 -6.85
N PHE A 100 -10.01 -13.16 -7.26
CA PHE A 100 -8.68 -13.49 -7.78
C PHE A 100 -8.35 -12.69 -9.04
N GLU A 101 -9.33 -12.43 -9.88
CA GLU A 101 -9.26 -11.67 -11.12
C GLU A 101 -9.04 -10.16 -10.92
N ASP A 102 -9.34 -9.64 -9.74
CA ASP A 102 -9.09 -8.24 -9.42
C ASP A 102 -7.61 -7.96 -9.11
N VAL A 103 -6.80 -9.01 -8.90
CA VAL A 103 -5.37 -8.87 -8.67
C VAL A 103 -4.65 -8.66 -9.99
N LEU A 104 -3.99 -7.51 -10.13
CA LEU A 104 -3.30 -7.07 -11.34
C LEU A 104 -1.82 -7.44 -11.36
N GLY A 105 -1.22 -7.62 -10.19
CA GLY A 105 0.21 -7.92 -10.10
C GLY A 105 0.70 -8.07 -8.66
N ILE A 106 1.96 -8.48 -8.55
CA ILE A 106 2.64 -8.79 -7.30
C ILE A 106 3.88 -7.89 -7.12
N LEU A 107 4.11 -7.43 -5.88
CA LEU A 107 5.34 -6.75 -5.49
C LEU A 107 6.52 -7.73 -5.59
N VAL A 108 7.56 -7.34 -6.31
CA VAL A 108 8.80 -8.13 -6.44
C VAL A 108 9.99 -7.45 -5.77
N SER A 109 10.01 -6.12 -5.75
CA SER A 109 11.06 -5.35 -5.09
C SER A 109 10.59 -3.94 -4.74
N PHE A 110 11.36 -3.26 -3.92
CA PHE A 110 11.17 -1.83 -3.63
C PHE A 110 12.51 -1.15 -3.33
N VAL A 111 12.58 0.14 -3.59
CA VAL A 111 13.76 0.96 -3.24
C VAL A 111 13.43 1.75 -1.98
N ARG A 112 14.30 1.60 -0.97
CA ARG A 112 14.21 2.31 0.31
C ARG A 112 15.54 3.01 0.58
N ASP A 113 15.52 4.32 0.78
CA ASP A 113 16.71 5.13 1.06
C ASP A 113 17.84 4.88 0.04
N GLY A 114 17.49 4.77 -1.25
CA GLY A 114 18.41 4.48 -2.35
C GLY A 114 18.86 3.01 -2.46
N LYS A 115 18.51 2.13 -1.51
CA LYS A 115 18.86 0.71 -1.52
C LYS A 115 17.69 -0.13 -2.07
N MET A 116 17.99 -1.00 -3.02
CA MET A 116 17.03 -1.98 -3.52
C MET A 116 16.86 -3.11 -2.50
N CYS A 117 15.60 -3.49 -2.26
CA CYS A 117 15.20 -4.59 -1.40
C CYS A 117 14.30 -5.53 -2.20
N SER A 118 14.64 -6.81 -2.24
CA SER A 118 13.80 -7.87 -2.82
C SER A 118 12.79 -8.39 -1.80
N VAL A 119 11.67 -8.93 -2.28
CA VAL A 119 10.74 -9.68 -1.42
C VAL A 119 11.30 -11.03 -0.97
N ASP A 120 12.39 -11.49 -1.58
CA ASP A 120 13.09 -12.72 -1.23
C ASP A 120 14.25 -12.48 -0.26
N ASP A 121 14.57 -11.23 0.07
CA ASP A 121 15.65 -10.90 1.00
C ASP A 121 15.36 -11.45 2.41
N PRO A 122 16.36 -11.99 3.10
CA PRO A 122 16.20 -12.51 4.47
C PRO A 122 15.60 -11.48 5.45
N ASP A 123 16.01 -10.22 5.32
CA ASP A 123 15.51 -9.13 6.16
C ASP A 123 14.03 -8.85 5.92
N TYR A 124 13.59 -8.92 4.65
CA TYR A 124 12.18 -8.78 4.29
C TYR A 124 11.38 -9.95 4.85
N LEU A 125 11.84 -11.19 4.68
CA LEU A 125 11.19 -12.39 5.19
C LEU A 125 11.09 -12.38 6.73
N ALA A 126 12.15 -11.94 7.41
CA ALA A 126 12.15 -11.76 8.86
C ALA A 126 11.14 -10.68 9.31
N TYR A 127 11.03 -9.58 8.55
CA TYR A 127 10.03 -8.54 8.79
C TYR A 127 8.61 -9.13 8.66
N VAL A 128 8.29 -9.84 7.59
CA VAL A 128 6.98 -10.46 7.35
C VAL A 128 6.63 -11.43 8.48
N SER A 129 7.57 -12.28 8.87
CA SER A 129 7.38 -13.23 9.98
C SER A 129 7.02 -12.53 11.31
N ARG A 130 7.72 -11.44 11.65
CA ARG A 130 7.41 -10.63 12.86
C ARG A 130 6.04 -9.95 12.75
N LEU A 131 5.73 -9.40 11.57
CA LEU A 131 4.46 -8.73 11.29
C LEU A 131 3.28 -9.68 11.51
N ARG A 132 3.36 -10.90 10.97
CA ARG A 132 2.30 -11.92 11.03
C ARG A 132 2.11 -12.47 12.45
N ARG A 133 3.19 -12.79 13.15
CA ARG A 133 3.11 -13.24 14.56
C ARG A 133 2.44 -12.19 15.46
N GLY A 134 2.73 -10.93 15.27
CA GLY A 134 2.17 -9.83 16.05
C GLY A 134 0.84 -9.27 15.57
N GLU A 135 0.27 -9.78 14.48
CA GLU A 135 -0.86 -9.16 13.77
C GLU A 135 -2.08 -8.93 14.68
N ARG A 136 -2.54 -9.96 15.38
CA ARG A 136 -3.72 -9.86 16.25
C ARG A 136 -3.54 -8.83 17.36
N CYS A 137 -2.40 -8.85 18.04
CA CYS A 137 -2.08 -7.90 19.10
C CYS A 137 -1.96 -6.47 18.56
N ARG A 138 -1.30 -6.29 17.40
CA ARG A 138 -1.16 -5.00 16.73
C ARG A 138 -2.53 -4.42 16.38
N ILE A 139 -3.41 -5.21 15.78
CA ILE A 139 -4.76 -4.80 15.41
C ILE A 139 -5.58 -4.43 16.65
N ALA A 140 -5.56 -5.26 17.70
CA ALA A 140 -6.26 -5.00 18.95
C ALA A 140 -5.80 -3.69 19.60
N ARG A 141 -4.48 -3.47 19.73
CA ARG A 141 -3.92 -2.23 20.27
C ARG A 141 -4.30 -1.00 19.45
N ARG A 142 -4.27 -1.09 18.12
CA ARG A 142 -4.66 0.02 17.25
C ARG A 142 -6.15 0.32 17.31
N ARG A 143 -7.01 -0.70 17.34
CA ARG A 143 -8.46 -0.53 17.51
C ARG A 143 -8.76 0.17 18.83
N LEU A 144 -8.08 -0.22 19.91
CA LEU A 144 -8.21 0.43 21.22
C LEU A 144 -7.76 1.90 21.18
N ALA A 145 -6.60 2.18 20.59
CA ALA A 145 -6.09 3.54 20.43
C ALA A 145 -7.02 4.43 19.58
N MET A 146 -7.61 3.88 18.51
CA MET A 146 -8.58 4.61 17.70
C MET A 146 -9.87 4.90 18.48
N ARG A 147 -10.37 3.93 19.27
CA ARG A 147 -11.52 4.13 20.16
C ARG A 147 -11.24 5.24 21.16
N ALA A 148 -10.11 5.18 21.86
CA ALA A 148 -9.71 6.21 22.83
C ALA A 148 -9.62 7.61 22.19
N LYS A 149 -8.96 7.75 21.02
CA LYS A 149 -8.92 9.02 20.27
C LYS A 149 -10.31 9.53 19.90
N ARG A 150 -11.22 8.63 19.52
CA ARG A 150 -12.59 8.99 19.15
C ARG A 150 -13.38 9.49 20.37
N THR A 151 -13.21 8.85 21.54
CA THR A 151 -13.83 9.26 22.81
C THR A 151 -13.29 10.63 23.24
N ILE A 152 -11.98 10.85 23.23
CA ILE A 152 -11.35 12.13 23.57
C ILE A 152 -11.84 13.25 22.63
N LYS A 153 -11.91 12.97 21.32
CA LYS A 153 -12.40 13.96 20.34
C LYS A 153 -13.87 14.32 20.58
N ARG A 154 -14.70 13.37 21.05
CA ARG A 154 -16.11 13.63 21.40
C ARG A 154 -16.25 14.40 22.70
N ALA A 155 -15.46 14.03 23.73
CA ALA A 155 -15.51 14.67 25.06
C ALA A 155 -14.90 16.09 25.04
N PHE A 156 -13.89 16.34 24.20
CA PHE A 156 -13.15 17.61 24.15
C PHE A 156 -13.01 18.14 22.71
N PRO A 157 -14.09 18.63 22.09
CA PRO A 157 -14.06 19.08 20.68
C PRO A 157 -13.13 20.28 20.45
N GLY A 158 -12.80 21.06 21.50
CA GLY A 158 -11.88 22.21 21.43
C GLY A 158 -10.38 21.84 21.36
N LEU A 159 -9.96 20.69 21.88
CA LEU A 159 -8.55 20.29 21.89
C LEU A 159 -8.03 19.97 20.49
N SER A 160 -8.89 19.47 19.61
CA SER A 160 -8.51 19.11 18.23
C SER A 160 -8.17 20.34 17.38
N ARG A 161 -8.82 21.49 17.62
CA ARG A 161 -8.56 22.75 16.89
C ARG A 161 -7.19 23.34 17.22
N ARG A 162 -6.77 23.31 18.49
CA ARG A 162 -5.47 23.83 18.95
C ARG A 162 -4.28 23.03 18.39
N TRP A 163 -4.44 21.73 18.18
CA TRP A 163 -3.37 20.85 17.68
C TRP A 163 -3.12 21.07 16.19
N HIS A 164 -4.16 21.30 15.39
CA HIS A 164 -4.03 21.62 13.96
C HIS A 164 -3.43 23.01 13.70
N GLN A 165 -3.70 24.00 14.57
CA GLN A 165 -3.11 25.33 14.46
C GLN A 165 -1.60 25.33 14.77
N ARG A 166 -1.14 24.56 15.76
CA ARG A 166 0.30 24.40 16.05
C ARG A 166 1.11 23.75 14.92
N LYS A 167 0.50 22.83 14.14
CA LYS A 167 1.19 22.23 13.00
C LYS A 167 1.31 23.18 11.79
N ARG A 168 0.37 24.09 11.61
CA ARG A 168 0.43 25.09 10.52
C ARG A 168 1.44 26.22 10.81
N GLY A 169 1.75 26.51 12.06
CA GLY A 169 2.71 27.56 12.45
C GLY A 169 4.18 27.14 12.35
N ARG A 170 4.51 25.84 12.25
CA ARG A 170 5.90 25.34 12.16
C ARG A 170 6.41 25.12 10.73
N GLY A 171 5.63 25.44 9.72
CA GLY A 171 5.99 25.29 8.30
C GLY A 171 6.27 26.61 7.58
N ARG A 172 6.52 27.70 8.32
CA ARG A 172 6.93 29.02 7.78
C ARG A 172 8.12 29.53 8.58
N SER A 173 9.25 28.94 8.36
CA SER A 173 10.59 29.51 8.69
C SER A 173 11.58 28.88 7.76
#